data_7d873045c4b68f4b8ecdb4b1c1cc4f7b
#
_entry.id   7d873045c4b68f4b8ecdb4b1c1cc4f7b
#
_cell.length_a   1.000
_cell.length_b   1.000
_cell.length_c   1.000
_cell.angle_alpha   90.00
_cell.angle_beta   90.00
_cell.angle_gamma   90.00
#
_symmetry.space_group_name_H-M   'P 1'
#
loop_
_entity.id
_entity.type
_entity.pdbx_description
1 polymer ?
#
loop_
_entity_poly.entity_id
_entity_poly.type
_entity_poly.pdbx_seq_one_letter_code
_entity_poly.pdbx_strand_id
1 'polypeptide(L)'
;MKTNLFSYNSILFTLIIILISTITIWKLPQTQNGYTHIGIAVYDMDDTFINDYVTKLQNKIDRSSFSGKKVLYEIFDAEGNANRQEHQLQYMYTQNFDALLINLVTPSSAASVLNETANYD
;
A
#
# COMPACT_ATOMS: atom_id res chain seq x y z
N MET A 1 -12.57 -57.03 -19.97
CA MET A 1 -11.75 -55.86 -20.10
C MET A 1 -12.64 -54.60 -20.05
N LYS A 2 -13.24 -54.27 -18.89
CA LYS A 2 -14.24 -53.20 -18.72
C LYS A 2 -13.98 -52.29 -17.48
N THR A 3 -12.74 -52.23 -16.96
CA THR A 3 -12.47 -51.64 -15.66
C THR A 3 -11.80 -50.23 -15.69
N ASN A 4 -11.41 -49.69 -16.84
CA ASN A 4 -10.61 -48.48 -16.88
C ASN A 4 -11.39 -47.19 -17.18
N LEU A 5 -12.60 -47.25 -17.71
CA LEU A 5 -13.37 -46.05 -18.07
C LEU A 5 -13.95 -45.34 -16.81
N PHE A 6 -14.39 -46.13 -15.83
CA PHE A 6 -14.94 -45.59 -14.58
C PHE A 6 -13.86 -44.92 -13.71
N SER A 7 -12.64 -45.46 -13.71
CA SER A 7 -11.48 -44.87 -12.97
C SER A 7 -11.01 -43.55 -13.59
N TYR A 8 -10.98 -43.48 -14.94
CA TYR A 8 -10.54 -42.26 -15.65
C TYR A 8 -11.51 -41.09 -15.43
N ASN A 9 -12.81 -41.33 -15.53
CA ASN A 9 -13.80 -40.28 -15.27
C ASN A 9 -13.81 -39.78 -13.84
N SER A 10 -13.54 -40.66 -12.86
CA SER A 10 -13.40 -40.27 -11.43
C SER A 10 -12.17 -39.38 -11.20
N ILE A 11 -11.02 -39.71 -11.80
CA ILE A 11 -9.80 -38.92 -11.73
C ILE A 11 -10.00 -37.55 -12.39
N LEU A 12 -10.62 -37.51 -13.57
CA LEU A 12 -10.89 -36.25 -14.26
C LEU A 12 -11.81 -35.34 -13.42
N PHE A 13 -12.84 -35.90 -12.79
CA PHE A 13 -13.78 -35.17 -11.96
C PHE A 13 -13.11 -34.59 -10.71
N THR A 14 -12.22 -35.36 -10.06
CA THR A 14 -11.45 -34.85 -8.92
C THR A 14 -10.48 -33.73 -9.32
N LEU A 15 -9.81 -33.82 -10.46
CA LEU A 15 -8.94 -32.76 -10.99
C LEU A 15 -9.71 -31.47 -11.29
N ILE A 16 -10.90 -31.56 -11.85
CA ILE A 16 -11.77 -30.41 -12.12
C ILE A 16 -12.20 -29.73 -10.80
N ILE A 17 -12.56 -30.50 -9.77
CA ILE A 17 -12.93 -29.96 -8.45
C ILE A 17 -11.73 -29.24 -7.82
N ILE A 18 -10.53 -29.82 -7.90
CA ILE A 18 -9.30 -29.18 -7.38
C ILE A 18 -9.01 -27.88 -8.13
N LEU A 19 -9.14 -27.86 -9.45
CA LEU A 19 -8.93 -26.67 -10.28
C LEU A 19 -9.93 -25.56 -9.93
N ILE A 20 -11.22 -25.90 -9.77
CA ILE A 20 -12.25 -24.93 -9.38
C ILE A 20 -11.98 -24.38 -7.97
N SER A 21 -11.58 -25.23 -7.02
CA SER A 21 -11.28 -24.81 -5.65
C SER A 21 -10.07 -23.85 -5.58
N THR A 22 -9.03 -24.07 -6.39
CA THR A 22 -7.87 -23.16 -6.45
C THR A 22 -8.24 -21.79 -7.03
N ILE A 23 -9.09 -21.75 -8.07
CA ILE A 23 -9.55 -20.48 -8.67
C ILE A 23 -10.42 -19.68 -7.70
N THR A 24 -11.25 -20.34 -6.88
CA THR A 24 -12.09 -19.66 -5.89
C THR A 24 -11.28 -19.10 -4.73
N ILE A 25 -10.21 -19.76 -4.31
CA ILE A 25 -9.31 -19.26 -3.25
C ILE A 25 -8.58 -17.99 -3.70
N TRP A 26 -8.19 -17.90 -4.98
CA TRP A 26 -7.56 -16.69 -5.55
C TRP A 26 -8.50 -15.48 -5.67
N LYS A 27 -9.80 -15.71 -5.69
CA LYS A 27 -10.84 -14.67 -5.77
C LYS A 27 -11.46 -14.30 -4.42
N LEU A 28 -11.01 -14.90 -3.31
CA LEU A 28 -11.42 -14.42 -1.99
C LEU A 28 -10.96 -12.98 -1.84
N PRO A 29 -11.87 -12.03 -1.55
CA PRO A 29 -11.47 -10.67 -1.28
C PRO A 29 -10.48 -10.76 -0.12
N GLN A 30 -9.27 -10.26 -0.35
CA GLN A 30 -8.30 -10.04 0.72
C GLN A 30 -9.06 -9.18 1.74
N THR A 31 -9.29 -9.71 2.92
CA THR A 31 -9.83 -8.91 4.02
C THR A 31 -8.90 -7.72 4.16
N GLN A 32 -9.34 -6.56 3.66
CA GLN A 32 -8.60 -5.32 3.86
C GLN A 32 -8.40 -5.22 5.37
N ASN A 33 -7.14 -5.23 5.76
CA ASN A 33 -6.74 -5.07 7.14
C ASN A 33 -7.59 -3.94 7.73
N GLY A 34 -8.11 -4.10 8.95
CA GLY A 34 -9.03 -3.14 9.56
C GLY A 34 -8.41 -1.78 9.88
N TYR A 35 -7.41 -1.33 9.09
CA TYR A 35 -6.73 -0.05 9.21
C TYR A 35 -6.47 0.55 7.81
N THR A 36 -6.30 1.87 7.79
CA THR A 36 -5.81 2.65 6.64
C THR A 36 -4.35 3.00 6.89
N HIS A 37 -3.47 2.74 5.95
CA HIS A 37 -2.02 2.97 6.08
C HIS A 37 -1.59 4.18 5.24
N ILE A 38 -1.01 5.20 5.88
CA ILE A 38 -0.63 6.47 5.25
C ILE A 38 0.87 6.68 5.35
N GLY A 39 1.52 6.97 4.23
CA GLY A 39 2.90 7.44 4.18
C GLY A 39 2.98 8.97 4.18
N ILE A 40 3.84 9.54 5.02
CA ILE A 40 4.04 10.99 5.15
C ILE A 40 5.50 11.29 4.88
N ALA A 41 5.80 11.86 3.71
CA ALA A 41 7.15 12.30 3.35
C ALA A 41 7.27 13.82 3.52
N VAL A 42 8.22 14.27 4.31
CA VAL A 42 8.48 15.70 4.59
C VAL A 42 9.89 16.11 4.17
N TYR A 43 10.03 17.37 3.79
CA TYR A 43 11.33 17.87 3.34
C TYR A 43 12.35 17.97 4.47
N ASP A 44 11.92 18.36 5.68
CA ASP A 44 12.82 18.55 6.83
C ASP A 44 12.00 18.68 8.13
N MET A 45 12.24 17.79 9.10
CA MET A 45 11.60 17.85 10.43
C MET A 45 12.27 18.85 11.38
N ASP A 46 13.47 19.34 11.06
CA ASP A 46 14.11 20.41 11.82
C ASP A 46 13.47 21.79 11.53
N ASP A 47 12.71 21.93 10.43
CA ASP A 47 11.86 23.09 10.18
C ASP A 47 10.71 23.13 11.20
N THR A 48 10.66 24.20 11.98
CA THR A 48 9.69 24.38 13.08
C THR A 48 8.23 24.32 12.58
N PHE A 49 7.95 24.84 11.39
CA PHE A 49 6.59 24.81 10.81
C PHE A 49 6.20 23.39 10.43
N ILE A 50 7.10 22.65 9.79
CA ILE A 50 6.86 21.26 9.39
C ILE A 50 6.68 20.37 10.61
N ASN A 51 7.55 20.50 11.60
CA ASN A 51 7.47 19.74 12.84
C ASN A 51 6.13 19.99 13.58
N ASP A 52 5.72 21.25 13.72
CA ASP A 52 4.44 21.61 14.34
C ASP A 52 3.24 21.07 13.53
N TYR A 53 3.30 21.17 12.21
CA TYR A 53 2.27 20.63 11.32
C TYR A 53 2.13 19.11 11.44
N VAL A 54 3.25 18.38 11.35
CA VAL A 54 3.28 16.91 11.46
C VAL A 54 2.80 16.46 12.84
N THR A 55 3.25 17.12 13.90
CA THR A 55 2.80 16.83 15.27
C THR A 55 1.28 17.01 15.44
N LYS A 56 0.72 18.07 14.88
CA LYS A 56 -0.74 18.30 14.90
C LYS A 56 -1.48 17.25 14.09
N LEU A 57 -0.93 16.86 12.93
CA LEU A 57 -1.48 15.81 12.07
C LEU A 57 -1.51 14.46 12.79
N GLN A 58 -0.38 14.06 13.41
CA GLN A 58 -0.29 12.84 14.24
C GLN A 58 -1.35 12.82 15.34
N ASN A 59 -1.43 13.90 16.12
CA ASN A 59 -2.42 14.04 17.20
C ASN A 59 -3.86 13.92 16.68
N LYS A 60 -4.13 14.38 15.46
CA LYS A 60 -5.46 14.27 14.85
C LYS A 60 -5.72 12.85 14.35
N ILE A 61 -4.75 12.20 13.73
CA ILE A 61 -4.83 10.82 13.27
C ILE A 61 -5.08 9.88 14.46
N ASP A 62 -4.28 10.01 15.53
CA ASP A 62 -4.38 9.16 16.73
C ASP A 62 -5.75 9.22 17.41
N ARG A 63 -6.46 10.33 17.25
CA ARG A 63 -7.81 10.56 17.82
C ARG A 63 -8.95 10.21 16.85
N SER A 64 -8.63 9.86 15.61
CA SER A 64 -9.63 9.63 14.57
C SER A 64 -9.60 8.19 14.07
N SER A 65 -10.76 7.75 13.59
CA SER A 65 -10.88 6.57 12.75
C SER A 65 -11.45 7.00 11.41
N PHE A 66 -10.83 6.58 10.32
CA PHE A 66 -11.34 6.86 8.98
C PHE A 66 -12.25 5.71 8.54
N SER A 67 -13.52 6.02 8.30
CA SER A 67 -14.51 5.01 7.88
C SER A 67 -14.63 3.82 8.85
N GLY A 68 -14.43 4.05 10.16
CA GLY A 68 -14.43 3.00 11.18
C GLY A 68 -13.13 2.17 11.25
N LYS A 69 -12.12 2.47 10.42
CA LYS A 69 -10.81 1.82 10.44
C LYS A 69 -9.81 2.66 11.23
N LYS A 70 -8.91 1.98 11.93
CA LYS A 70 -7.75 2.63 12.55
C LYS A 70 -6.82 3.15 11.45
N VAL A 71 -6.27 4.35 11.61
CA VAL A 71 -5.24 4.90 10.73
C VAL A 71 -3.88 4.59 11.32
N LEU A 72 -3.01 4.00 10.50
CA LEU A 72 -1.57 3.84 10.76
C LEU A 72 -0.82 4.79 9.83
N TYR A 73 0.32 5.31 10.29
CA TYR A 73 1.13 6.18 9.46
C TYR A 73 2.62 5.95 9.69
N GLU A 74 3.40 6.23 8.66
CA GLU A 74 4.87 6.26 8.70
C GLU A 74 5.35 7.61 8.22
N ILE A 75 6.37 8.17 8.89
CA ILE A 75 6.96 9.47 8.56
C ILE A 75 8.35 9.26 7.99
N PHE A 76 8.62 9.89 6.87
CA PHE A 76 9.88 9.89 6.15
C PHE A 76 10.43 11.30 6.11
N ASP A 77 11.50 11.55 6.84
CA ASP A 77 12.19 12.83 6.89
C ASP A 77 13.35 12.86 5.88
N ALA A 78 13.32 13.79 4.96
CA ALA A 78 14.36 13.93 3.95
C ALA A 78 15.58 14.73 4.48
N GLU A 79 15.47 15.40 5.62
CA GLU A 79 16.53 16.26 6.19
C GLU A 79 17.09 17.26 5.17
N GLY A 80 16.22 17.91 4.38
CA GLY A 80 16.58 18.85 3.33
C GLY A 80 17.27 18.23 2.10
N ASN A 81 17.37 16.89 2.02
CA ASN A 81 18.13 16.20 0.97
C ASN A 81 17.22 15.60 -0.08
N ALA A 82 17.27 16.16 -1.31
CA ALA A 82 16.43 15.73 -2.42
C ALA A 82 16.68 14.27 -2.84
N ASN A 83 17.93 13.81 -2.83
CA ASN A 83 18.26 12.42 -3.19
C ASN A 83 17.71 11.43 -2.13
N ARG A 84 17.78 11.81 -0.85
CA ARG A 84 17.18 11.01 0.23
C ARG A 84 15.68 10.91 0.03
N GLN A 85 15.01 12.04 -0.25
CA GLN A 85 13.58 12.05 -0.50
C GLN A 85 13.20 11.17 -1.69
N GLU A 86 13.94 11.21 -2.79
CA GLU A 86 13.71 10.37 -3.96
C GLU A 86 13.75 8.88 -3.59
N HIS A 87 14.78 8.43 -2.86
CA HIS A 87 14.86 7.04 -2.39
C HIS A 87 13.71 6.67 -1.46
N GLN A 88 13.29 7.57 -0.57
CA GLN A 88 12.14 7.37 0.30
C GLN A 88 10.85 7.23 -0.50
N LEU A 89 10.63 8.07 -1.51
CA LEU A 89 9.45 8.00 -2.38
C LEU A 89 9.42 6.70 -3.17
N GLN A 90 10.54 6.27 -3.76
CA GLN A 90 10.64 4.98 -4.44
C GLN A 90 10.31 3.81 -3.51
N TYR A 91 10.80 3.85 -2.26
CA TYR A 91 10.41 2.86 -1.27
C TYR A 91 8.91 2.91 -1.00
N MET A 92 8.33 4.10 -0.76
CA MET A 92 6.90 4.27 -0.47
C MET A 92 6.01 3.75 -1.59
N TYR A 93 6.40 3.92 -2.87
CA TYR A 93 5.66 3.40 -4.02
C TYR A 93 5.60 1.87 -4.05
N THR A 94 6.60 1.19 -3.50
CA THR A 94 6.63 -0.28 -3.43
C THR A 94 5.88 -0.84 -2.22
N GLN A 95 5.45 0.02 -1.28
CA GLN A 95 4.68 -0.38 -0.10
C GLN A 95 3.17 -0.23 -0.36
N ASN A 96 2.38 -0.99 0.38
CA ASN A 96 0.92 -0.93 0.28
C ASN A 96 0.36 0.21 1.16
N PHE A 97 0.73 1.46 0.86
CA PHE A 97 0.08 2.62 1.46
C PHE A 97 -1.25 2.91 0.75
N ASP A 98 -2.31 3.18 1.52
CA ASP A 98 -3.60 3.62 0.99
C ASP A 98 -3.58 5.09 0.55
N ALA A 99 -2.65 5.89 1.09
CA ALA A 99 -2.45 7.29 0.72
C ALA A 99 -1.02 7.76 1.01
N LEU A 100 -0.52 8.68 0.19
CA LEU A 100 0.76 9.35 0.39
C LEU A 100 0.54 10.85 0.57
N LEU A 101 1.11 11.43 1.64
CA LEU A 101 1.20 12.86 1.87
C LEU A 101 2.65 13.28 1.66
N ILE A 102 2.90 14.10 0.64
CA ILE A 102 4.27 14.43 0.24
C ILE A 102 4.49 15.95 0.29
N ASN A 103 5.46 16.37 1.09
CA ASN A 103 5.99 17.74 1.11
C ASN A 103 7.41 17.71 0.55
N LEU A 104 7.60 18.27 -0.64
CA LEU A 104 8.80 18.10 -1.45
C LEU A 104 9.96 19.00 -1.00
N VAL A 105 11.19 18.44 -0.95
CA VAL A 105 12.44 19.21 -0.83
C VAL A 105 12.61 20.14 -2.04
N THR A 106 12.30 19.63 -3.24
CA THR A 106 12.41 20.38 -4.49
C THR A 106 11.04 20.52 -5.14
N PRO A 107 10.37 21.68 -5.04
CA PRO A 107 9.03 21.87 -5.60
C PRO A 107 8.92 21.60 -7.11
N SER A 108 10.00 21.81 -7.88
CA SER A 108 10.03 21.50 -9.32
C SER A 108 9.93 20.02 -9.67
N SER A 109 10.16 19.11 -8.71
CA SER A 109 9.99 17.66 -8.91
C SER A 109 8.52 17.20 -8.84
N ALA A 110 7.58 18.08 -8.51
CA ALA A 110 6.19 17.73 -8.32
C ALA A 110 5.56 17.00 -9.52
N ALA A 111 5.85 17.46 -10.74
CA ALA A 111 5.33 16.82 -11.95
C ALA A 111 5.87 15.40 -12.15
N SER A 112 7.15 15.17 -11.84
CA SER A 112 7.75 13.83 -11.90
C SER A 112 7.11 12.90 -10.88
N VAL A 113 6.98 13.36 -9.63
CA VAL A 113 6.36 12.59 -8.54
C VAL A 113 4.91 12.21 -8.88
N LEU A 114 4.12 13.13 -9.43
CA LEU A 114 2.74 12.83 -9.85
C LEU A 114 2.67 11.81 -10.98
N ASN A 115 3.59 11.88 -11.95
CA ASN A 115 3.65 10.91 -13.03
C ASN A 115 4.07 9.52 -12.54
N GLU A 116 4.98 9.44 -11.57
CA GLU A 116 5.37 8.16 -10.98
C GLU A 116 4.24 7.55 -10.17
N THR A 117 3.56 8.31 -9.30
CA THR A 117 2.43 7.78 -8.52
C THR A 117 1.33 7.21 -9.39
N ALA A 118 1.05 7.81 -10.56
CA ALA A 118 0.05 7.30 -11.50
C ALA A 118 0.38 5.91 -12.10
N ASN A 119 1.61 5.43 -11.98
CA ASN A 119 2.02 4.11 -12.46
C ASN A 119 1.83 2.99 -11.40
N TYR A 120 1.47 3.35 -10.16
CA TYR A 120 1.32 2.41 -9.04
C TYR A 120 -0.14 2.23 -8.57
N ASP A 121 -1.10 2.78 -9.31
CA ASP A 121 -2.56 2.60 -9.09
C ASP A 121 -3.12 1.28 -9.67
#